data_7843fe2cfc93daea253294b0c53c879f
#
_entry.id   7843fe2cfc93daea253294b0c53c879f
#
_cell.length_a   1.000
_cell.length_b   1.000
_cell.length_c   1.000
_cell.angle_alpha   90.00
_cell.angle_beta   90.00
_cell.angle_gamma   90.00
#
_symmetry.space_group_name_H-M   'P 1'
#
loop_
_entity.id
_entity.type
_entity.pdbx_description
1 polymer ?
#
loop_
_entity_poly.entity_id
_entity_poly.type
_entity_poly.pdbx_seq_one_letter_code
_entity_poly.pdbx_strand_id
1 'polypeptide(L)'
;ADLDLAFDGAEDILRNWRRGMRPDPDLTVSAWADAHRWLSSRASAEPGRYRTARTPYLREIMDALSPGHPAQRITFMKAAQVGATEAGNNWIGFVIHHAPGPMLAVLPTVEMAKRSSRGRIDPLIEDSAALKERVKPARSRDAGNSMLSKEFSGGILVLTGANSATGLRSMPARYVFLDEVDAYPASADEEGDPVTLAEARTTTFAHRRKVFMVSTPTIRGLSRIEREFEASDQRRYFVPCPHCGAMQWLQFERLRWAKDQPDTAAYHCEGCERPIAEHHKTAMLERGEWRATAAPTDPNAIGFHISALYSPMGWKSWAQIARDWLAAQGSDEMLRAARNTLLGETWVESGEAPDWQRLADRRETYPAPIPERGLFLTAGADVQKDRIEVDVWAWGRGLESWLVDHIVIPGGPDDPDCWEALTALLGRTWTHENGAAMTLAKLAIDTGYESAAVYAWARAQGTAQVAPVKGLEGFNRATPVSGPTFVDATVNGRKLKRGARLWSVATATF
;
A
#
# COMPACT_ATOMS: atom_id res chain seq x y z
N ALA A 1 -54.32 16.47 -22.20
CA ALA A 1 -54.96 16.04 -23.45
C ALA A 1 -55.20 14.54 -23.34
N ASP A 2 -56.47 14.14 -23.20
CA ASP A 2 -56.88 12.74 -23.26
C ASP A 2 -56.60 12.25 -24.68
N LEU A 3 -55.66 11.34 -24.82
CA LEU A 3 -55.44 10.61 -26.06
C LEU A 3 -56.58 9.60 -26.19
N ASP A 4 -57.37 9.73 -27.26
CA ASP A 4 -58.42 8.79 -27.59
C ASP A 4 -57.74 7.46 -28.01
N LEU A 5 -57.81 6.48 -27.14
CA LEU A 5 -57.18 5.15 -27.32
C LEU A 5 -58.09 4.22 -28.07
N ALA A 6 -58.34 4.54 -29.36
CA ALA A 6 -59.31 3.85 -30.18
C ALA A 6 -58.84 2.56 -30.85
N PHE A 7 -57.60 2.05 -30.58
CA PHE A 7 -57.09 0.85 -31.20
C PHE A 7 -56.55 -0.14 -30.18
N ASP A 8 -56.65 -1.44 -30.52
CA ASP A 8 -56.10 -2.53 -29.68
C ASP A 8 -54.56 -2.40 -29.54
N GLY A 9 -54.06 -2.45 -28.31
CA GLY A 9 -52.66 -2.22 -28.01
C GLY A 9 -52.23 -0.77 -27.72
N ALA A 10 -53.12 0.24 -27.85
CA ALA A 10 -52.80 1.64 -27.55
C ALA A 10 -52.34 1.84 -26.10
N GLU A 11 -52.96 1.14 -25.14
CA GLU A 11 -52.55 1.15 -23.73
C GLU A 11 -51.13 0.61 -23.52
N ASP A 12 -50.73 -0.42 -24.23
CA ASP A 12 -49.42 -1.01 -24.17
C ASP A 12 -48.36 -0.05 -24.75
N ILE A 13 -48.67 0.61 -25.83
CA ILE A 13 -47.82 1.64 -26.44
C ILE A 13 -47.62 2.80 -25.47
N LEU A 14 -48.71 3.33 -24.90
CA LEU A 14 -48.64 4.42 -23.92
C LEU A 14 -47.89 4.02 -22.65
N ARG A 15 -48.11 2.81 -22.17
CA ARG A 15 -47.39 2.26 -20.99
C ARG A 15 -45.89 2.20 -21.27
N ASN A 16 -45.51 1.67 -22.41
CA ASN A 16 -44.11 1.56 -22.83
C ASN A 16 -43.48 2.92 -23.10
N TRP A 17 -44.24 3.86 -23.72
CA TRP A 17 -43.79 5.21 -23.93
C TRP A 17 -43.58 5.99 -22.62
N ARG A 18 -44.54 5.92 -21.68
CA ARG A 18 -44.41 6.48 -20.32
C ARG A 18 -43.26 5.87 -19.56
N ARG A 19 -43.02 4.55 -19.72
CA ARG A 19 -41.89 3.88 -19.14
C ARG A 19 -40.55 4.36 -19.72
N GLY A 20 -40.49 4.58 -21.03
CA GLY A 20 -39.28 5.08 -21.71
C GLY A 20 -38.99 6.56 -21.42
N MET A 21 -40.03 7.35 -21.10
CA MET A 21 -39.91 8.80 -20.75
C MET A 21 -39.64 9.00 -19.24
N ARG A 22 -39.72 7.96 -18.43
CA ARG A 22 -39.43 8.06 -17.00
C ARG A 22 -37.93 8.21 -16.84
N PRO A 23 -37.44 9.25 -16.13
CA PRO A 23 -36.01 9.35 -15.83
C PRO A 23 -35.57 8.13 -15.02
N ASP A 24 -34.35 7.69 -15.26
CA ASP A 24 -33.77 6.61 -14.46
C ASP A 24 -33.79 7.01 -12.98
N PRO A 25 -34.07 6.06 -12.06
CA PRO A 25 -34.07 6.37 -10.64
C PRO A 25 -32.65 6.81 -10.22
N ASP A 26 -32.56 7.79 -9.35
CA ASP A 26 -31.28 8.20 -8.73
C ASP A 26 -30.85 7.13 -7.72
N LEU A 27 -30.13 6.12 -8.20
CA LEU A 27 -29.62 5.03 -7.39
C LEU A 27 -28.18 5.27 -7.00
N THR A 28 -27.86 5.03 -5.72
CA THR A 28 -26.49 4.87 -5.28
C THR A 28 -25.99 3.44 -5.58
N VAL A 29 -24.66 3.22 -5.49
CA VAL A 29 -24.09 1.89 -5.72
C VAL A 29 -24.64 0.86 -4.73
N SER A 30 -24.82 1.24 -3.45
CA SER A 30 -25.39 0.32 -2.43
C SER A 30 -26.86 0.00 -2.72
N ALA A 31 -27.66 1.01 -3.08
CA ALA A 31 -29.06 0.81 -3.43
C ALA A 31 -29.21 -0.06 -4.69
N TRP A 32 -28.37 0.15 -5.70
CA TRP A 32 -28.31 -0.69 -6.89
C TRP A 32 -27.96 -2.14 -6.53
N ALA A 33 -26.95 -2.33 -5.66
CA ALA A 33 -26.53 -3.67 -5.24
C ALA A 33 -27.66 -4.43 -4.51
N ASP A 34 -28.34 -3.77 -3.57
CA ASP A 34 -29.48 -4.36 -2.86
C ASP A 34 -30.66 -4.68 -3.82
N ALA A 35 -30.84 -3.91 -4.90
CA ALA A 35 -31.91 -4.11 -5.85
C ALA A 35 -31.59 -5.20 -6.90
N HIS A 36 -30.40 -5.26 -7.42
CA HIS A 36 -30.07 -5.97 -8.65
C HIS A 36 -28.99 -7.05 -8.53
N ARG A 37 -28.12 -6.97 -7.49
CA ARG A 37 -26.98 -7.87 -7.37
C ARG A 37 -27.37 -9.25 -6.85
N TRP A 38 -26.92 -10.28 -7.55
CA TRP A 38 -27.03 -11.67 -7.11
C TRP A 38 -25.63 -12.28 -6.89
N LEU A 39 -25.40 -12.88 -5.74
CA LEU A 39 -24.14 -13.55 -5.41
C LEU A 39 -24.18 -14.99 -5.90
N SER A 40 -23.20 -15.35 -6.72
CA SER A 40 -23.07 -16.68 -7.28
C SER A 40 -22.62 -17.69 -6.24
N SER A 41 -23.18 -18.91 -6.29
CA SER A 41 -22.69 -20.05 -5.49
C SER A 41 -21.26 -20.47 -5.86
N ARG A 42 -20.75 -20.06 -7.04
CA ARG A 42 -19.37 -20.31 -7.47
C ARG A 42 -18.37 -19.36 -6.84
N ALA A 43 -18.82 -18.22 -6.33
CA ALA A 43 -17.95 -17.12 -5.91
C ALA A 43 -18.22 -16.63 -4.47
N SER A 44 -19.29 -17.05 -3.84
CA SER A 44 -19.69 -16.57 -2.50
C SER A 44 -20.02 -17.73 -1.57
N ALA A 45 -19.60 -17.59 -0.30
CA ALA A 45 -20.02 -18.47 0.78
C ALA A 45 -21.49 -18.27 1.19
N GLU A 46 -22.06 -17.11 0.87
CA GLU A 46 -23.46 -16.76 1.14
C GLU A 46 -24.14 -16.42 -0.21
N PRO A 47 -24.49 -17.43 -1.05
CA PRO A 47 -25.10 -17.20 -2.37
C PRO A 47 -26.51 -16.66 -2.23
N GLY A 48 -26.96 -15.91 -3.23
CA GLY A 48 -28.30 -15.33 -3.27
C GLY A 48 -28.28 -13.82 -3.48
N ARG A 49 -29.38 -13.16 -3.10
CA ARG A 49 -29.49 -11.69 -3.23
C ARG A 49 -28.48 -10.99 -2.31
N TYR A 50 -27.70 -10.05 -2.87
CA TYR A 50 -26.81 -9.22 -2.08
C TYR A 50 -27.60 -8.35 -1.09
N ARG A 51 -27.06 -8.15 0.09
CA ARG A 51 -27.66 -7.32 1.14
C ARG A 51 -26.58 -6.45 1.79
N THR A 52 -26.65 -5.16 1.57
CA THR A 52 -25.72 -4.19 2.21
C THR A 52 -25.81 -4.27 3.74
N ALA A 53 -26.97 -4.61 4.29
CA ALA A 53 -27.16 -4.80 5.73
C ALA A 53 -26.27 -5.91 6.34
N ARG A 54 -25.72 -6.84 5.52
CA ARG A 54 -24.78 -7.87 5.98
C ARG A 54 -23.42 -7.29 6.35
N THR A 55 -22.99 -6.24 5.65
CA THR A 55 -21.75 -5.50 5.85
C THR A 55 -22.03 -3.99 5.82
N PRO A 56 -22.70 -3.44 6.87
CA PRO A 56 -23.24 -2.08 6.85
C PRO A 56 -22.18 -1.00 6.60
N TYR A 57 -20.94 -1.24 7.05
CA TYR A 57 -19.80 -0.36 6.82
C TYR A 57 -19.43 -0.19 5.33
N LEU A 58 -19.84 -1.09 4.44
CA LEU A 58 -19.60 -0.95 3.00
C LEU A 58 -20.58 0.02 2.33
N ARG A 59 -21.71 0.38 2.97
CA ARG A 59 -22.72 1.26 2.39
C ARG A 59 -22.13 2.58 1.93
N GLU A 60 -21.55 3.35 2.83
CA GLU A 60 -21.00 4.67 2.54
C GLU A 60 -19.82 4.61 1.56
N ILE A 61 -18.97 3.56 1.65
CA ILE A 61 -17.88 3.32 0.71
C ILE A 61 -18.44 3.14 -0.72
N MET A 62 -19.46 2.30 -0.88
CA MET A 62 -20.13 2.09 -2.16
C MET A 62 -20.83 3.36 -2.65
N ASP A 63 -21.51 4.08 -1.78
CA ASP A 63 -22.24 5.30 -2.15
C ASP A 63 -21.30 6.44 -2.56
N ALA A 64 -20.09 6.49 -1.98
CA ALA A 64 -19.03 7.41 -2.42
C ALA A 64 -18.56 7.17 -3.87
N LEU A 65 -18.73 5.95 -4.39
CA LEU A 65 -18.42 5.60 -5.78
C LEU A 65 -19.52 6.04 -6.77
N SER A 66 -20.67 6.49 -6.28
CA SER A 66 -21.77 6.95 -7.12
C SER A 66 -21.42 8.29 -7.81
N PRO A 67 -21.87 8.52 -9.06
CA PRO A 67 -21.54 9.75 -9.80
C PRO A 67 -21.97 11.03 -9.11
N GLY A 68 -23.05 11.01 -8.32
CA GLY A 68 -23.58 12.17 -7.57
C GLY A 68 -22.75 12.53 -6.33
N HIS A 69 -21.87 11.67 -5.85
CA HIS A 69 -21.03 11.97 -4.69
C HIS A 69 -19.81 12.81 -5.09
N PRO A 70 -19.42 13.87 -4.33
CA PRO A 70 -18.34 14.78 -4.71
C PRO A 70 -16.95 14.15 -4.73
N ALA A 71 -16.67 13.17 -3.86
CA ALA A 71 -15.35 12.53 -3.80
C ALA A 71 -14.99 11.87 -5.13
N GLN A 72 -13.75 12.08 -5.57
CA GLN A 72 -13.20 11.49 -6.79
C GLN A 72 -12.23 10.36 -6.52
N ARG A 73 -11.57 10.39 -5.36
CA ARG A 73 -10.57 9.39 -4.92
C ARG A 73 -11.04 8.76 -3.62
N ILE A 74 -11.31 7.48 -3.67
CA ILE A 74 -11.83 6.70 -2.56
C ILE A 74 -10.80 5.64 -2.20
N THR A 75 -10.26 5.70 -0.99
CA THR A 75 -9.24 4.78 -0.49
C THR A 75 -9.84 3.88 0.59
N PHE A 76 -9.64 2.58 0.49
CA PHE A 76 -10.09 1.62 1.49
C PHE A 76 -8.93 0.75 1.99
N MET A 77 -8.29 1.18 3.06
CA MET A 77 -7.31 0.40 3.82
C MET A 77 -8.05 -0.55 4.75
N LYS A 78 -7.80 -1.85 4.65
CA LYS A 78 -8.67 -2.83 5.28
C LYS A 78 -7.95 -4.09 5.74
N ALA A 79 -8.54 -4.79 6.71
CA ALA A 79 -8.21 -6.17 7.01
C ALA A 79 -8.61 -7.14 5.87
N ALA A 80 -8.13 -8.36 5.93
CA ALA A 80 -8.53 -9.40 4.98
C ALA A 80 -10.00 -9.81 5.18
N GLN A 81 -10.67 -10.21 4.09
CA GLN A 81 -12.01 -10.83 4.08
C GLN A 81 -13.13 -9.97 4.72
N VAL A 82 -13.10 -8.66 4.53
CA VAL A 82 -14.14 -7.73 5.00
C VAL A 82 -15.11 -7.27 3.89
N GLY A 83 -15.09 -7.93 2.73
CA GLY A 83 -16.02 -7.66 1.62
C GLY A 83 -15.58 -6.55 0.65
N ALA A 84 -14.36 -6.06 0.74
CA ALA A 84 -13.88 -4.94 -0.07
C ALA A 84 -13.92 -5.18 -1.59
N THR A 85 -13.46 -6.33 -2.06
CA THR A 85 -13.53 -6.70 -3.49
C THR A 85 -14.98 -6.80 -3.97
N GLU A 86 -15.92 -7.24 -3.11
CA GLU A 86 -17.35 -7.26 -3.46
C GLU A 86 -17.94 -5.85 -3.58
N ALA A 87 -17.47 -4.86 -2.80
CA ALA A 87 -17.84 -3.46 -3.02
C ALA A 87 -17.38 -2.98 -4.42
N GLY A 88 -16.16 -3.33 -4.84
CA GLY A 88 -15.67 -3.07 -6.20
C GLY A 88 -16.48 -3.79 -7.28
N ASN A 89 -16.85 -5.05 -7.06
CA ASN A 89 -17.70 -5.81 -7.98
C ASN A 89 -19.11 -5.21 -8.09
N ASN A 90 -19.68 -4.75 -6.99
CA ASN A 90 -20.98 -4.04 -6.99
C ASN A 90 -20.88 -2.74 -7.77
N TRP A 91 -19.78 -2.01 -7.63
CA TRP A 91 -19.53 -0.81 -8.43
C TRP A 91 -19.40 -1.12 -9.92
N ILE A 92 -18.68 -2.19 -10.30
CA ILE A 92 -18.62 -2.66 -11.70
C ILE A 92 -20.03 -2.94 -12.23
N GLY A 93 -20.85 -3.67 -11.49
CA GLY A 93 -22.23 -3.95 -11.88
C GLY A 93 -23.09 -2.69 -12.04
N PHE A 94 -22.95 -1.76 -11.09
CA PHE A 94 -23.61 -0.44 -11.16
C PHE A 94 -23.19 0.35 -12.41
N VAL A 95 -21.88 0.38 -12.74
CA VAL A 95 -21.37 1.05 -13.94
C VAL A 95 -21.94 0.43 -15.21
N ILE A 96 -21.98 -0.91 -15.30
CA ILE A 96 -22.53 -1.61 -16.47
C ILE A 96 -24.02 -1.28 -16.68
N HIS A 97 -24.80 -1.24 -15.60
CA HIS A 97 -26.27 -1.13 -15.71
C HIS A 97 -26.79 0.29 -15.63
N HIS A 98 -26.30 1.10 -14.66
CA HIS A 98 -26.94 2.35 -14.28
C HIS A 98 -26.15 3.61 -14.69
N ALA A 99 -24.82 3.60 -14.57
CA ALA A 99 -23.99 4.76 -14.89
C ALA A 99 -22.89 4.43 -15.92
N PRO A 100 -23.25 4.04 -17.15
CA PRO A 100 -22.31 3.51 -18.12
C PRO A 100 -21.18 4.49 -18.46
N GLY A 101 -20.01 3.92 -18.67
CA GLY A 101 -18.79 4.62 -19.05
C GLY A 101 -17.59 3.68 -19.12
N PRO A 102 -16.47 4.13 -19.69
CA PRO A 102 -15.26 3.33 -19.75
C PRO A 102 -14.67 3.11 -18.35
N MET A 103 -14.43 1.86 -17.99
CA MET A 103 -13.92 1.44 -16.68
C MET A 103 -12.68 0.54 -16.82
N LEU A 104 -11.64 0.86 -16.06
CA LEU A 104 -10.42 0.08 -15.93
C LEU A 104 -10.37 -0.56 -14.55
N ALA A 105 -10.27 -1.89 -14.50
CA ALA A 105 -10.05 -2.65 -13.27
C ALA A 105 -8.64 -3.26 -13.28
N VAL A 106 -7.84 -2.90 -12.30
CA VAL A 106 -6.43 -3.30 -12.19
C VAL A 106 -6.26 -4.24 -11.00
N LEU A 107 -5.62 -5.37 -11.24
CA LEU A 107 -5.25 -6.36 -10.24
C LEU A 107 -3.70 -6.50 -10.21
N PRO A 108 -3.10 -7.13 -9.21
CA PRO A 108 -1.64 -7.21 -9.11
C PRO A 108 -0.96 -7.78 -10.35
N THR A 109 -1.54 -8.79 -10.98
CA THR A 109 -0.99 -9.42 -12.21
C THR A 109 -2.07 -9.70 -13.25
N VAL A 110 -1.66 -9.82 -14.52
CA VAL A 110 -2.58 -10.19 -15.61
C VAL A 110 -3.22 -11.55 -15.35
N GLU A 111 -2.51 -12.50 -14.75
CA GLU A 111 -3.08 -13.81 -14.41
C GLU A 111 -4.16 -13.71 -13.32
N MET A 112 -3.98 -12.83 -12.33
CA MET A 112 -5.02 -12.53 -11.34
C MET A 112 -6.23 -11.84 -11.99
N ALA A 113 -6.01 -10.96 -12.97
CA ALA A 113 -7.08 -10.32 -13.73
C ALA A 113 -7.91 -11.37 -14.51
N LYS A 114 -7.27 -12.31 -15.20
CA LYS A 114 -7.96 -13.42 -15.87
C LYS A 114 -8.75 -14.30 -14.90
N ARG A 115 -8.16 -14.63 -13.74
CA ARG A 115 -8.82 -15.42 -12.70
C ARG A 115 -10.04 -14.69 -12.12
N SER A 116 -9.90 -13.39 -11.83
CA SER A 116 -10.99 -12.55 -11.34
C SER A 116 -12.12 -12.42 -12.36
N SER A 117 -11.78 -12.26 -13.65
CA SER A 117 -12.78 -12.24 -14.73
C SER A 117 -13.64 -13.50 -14.72
N ARG A 118 -13.01 -14.70 -14.77
CA ARG A 118 -13.73 -15.97 -14.78
C ARG A 118 -14.47 -16.29 -13.48
N GLY A 119 -13.84 -16.02 -12.35
CA GLY A 119 -14.34 -16.43 -11.03
C GLY A 119 -15.32 -15.46 -10.39
N ARG A 120 -15.32 -14.19 -10.80
CA ARG A 120 -16.11 -13.14 -10.16
C ARG A 120 -16.92 -12.31 -11.15
N ILE A 121 -16.31 -11.79 -12.24
CA ILE A 121 -17.01 -10.88 -13.16
C ILE A 121 -17.98 -11.64 -14.08
N ASP A 122 -17.58 -12.78 -14.65
CA ASP A 122 -18.49 -13.59 -15.45
C ASP A 122 -19.71 -14.06 -14.62
N PRO A 123 -19.54 -14.61 -13.40
CA PRO A 123 -20.68 -14.94 -12.52
C PRO A 123 -21.50 -13.72 -12.11
N LEU A 124 -20.90 -12.56 -11.87
CA LEU A 124 -21.62 -11.32 -11.59
C LEU A 124 -22.61 -10.99 -12.72
N ILE A 125 -22.13 -11.08 -13.98
CA ILE A 125 -22.92 -10.76 -15.16
C ILE A 125 -24.00 -11.84 -15.40
N GLU A 126 -23.63 -13.12 -15.30
CA GLU A 126 -24.52 -14.25 -15.60
C GLU A 126 -25.67 -14.38 -14.58
N ASP A 127 -25.41 -14.17 -13.29
CA ASP A 127 -26.36 -14.39 -12.21
C ASP A 127 -27.20 -13.16 -11.85
N SER A 128 -26.79 -11.95 -12.27
CA SER A 128 -27.57 -10.71 -12.07
C SER A 128 -28.37 -10.39 -13.32
N ALA A 129 -29.70 -10.57 -13.28
CA ALA A 129 -30.59 -10.38 -14.43
C ALA A 129 -30.39 -9.04 -15.16
N ALA A 130 -30.26 -7.95 -14.39
CA ALA A 130 -30.04 -6.60 -14.94
C ALA A 130 -28.77 -6.47 -15.76
N LEU A 131 -27.72 -7.28 -15.48
CA LEU A 131 -26.45 -7.24 -16.21
C LEU A 131 -26.45 -8.15 -17.43
N LYS A 132 -27.10 -9.29 -17.32
CA LYS A 132 -27.19 -10.28 -18.42
C LYS A 132 -27.80 -9.70 -19.69
N GLU A 133 -28.71 -8.73 -19.56
CA GLU A 133 -29.33 -8.05 -20.68
C GLU A 133 -28.42 -6.96 -21.30
N ARG A 134 -27.45 -6.47 -20.56
CA ARG A 134 -26.57 -5.36 -20.97
C ARG A 134 -25.26 -5.82 -21.62
N VAL A 135 -24.73 -6.97 -21.20
CA VAL A 135 -23.46 -7.52 -21.69
C VAL A 135 -23.75 -8.72 -22.61
N LYS A 136 -23.36 -8.60 -23.85
CA LYS A 136 -23.52 -9.70 -24.82
C LYS A 136 -22.62 -10.88 -24.43
N PRO A 137 -23.08 -12.13 -24.57
CA PRO A 137 -22.25 -13.29 -24.34
C PRO A 137 -21.06 -13.30 -25.31
N ALA A 138 -19.87 -13.70 -24.85
CA ALA A 138 -18.69 -13.84 -25.67
C ALA A 138 -18.95 -14.92 -26.77
N ARG A 139 -18.89 -14.53 -28.03
CA ARG A 139 -18.95 -15.46 -29.17
C ARG A 139 -17.55 -15.57 -29.78
N SER A 140 -17.22 -16.71 -30.32
CA SER A 140 -15.89 -17.01 -30.91
C SER A 140 -15.44 -16.06 -32.04
N ARG A 141 -16.34 -15.23 -32.56
CA ARG A 141 -16.08 -14.23 -33.61
C ARG A 141 -16.34 -12.79 -33.19
N ASP A 142 -16.71 -12.55 -31.91
CA ASP A 142 -17.01 -11.21 -31.40
C ASP A 142 -15.75 -10.66 -30.70
N ALA A 143 -15.06 -9.73 -31.36
CA ALA A 143 -13.83 -9.13 -30.85
C ALA A 143 -14.04 -8.23 -29.63
N GLY A 144 -15.28 -7.79 -29.34
CA GLY A 144 -15.60 -6.87 -28.25
C GLY A 144 -15.63 -7.51 -26.86
N ASN A 145 -15.98 -8.80 -26.79
CA ASN A 145 -16.09 -9.51 -25.52
C ASN A 145 -15.04 -10.62 -25.40
N SER A 146 -13.99 -10.32 -24.68
CA SER A 146 -12.89 -11.26 -24.35
C SER A 146 -12.90 -11.58 -22.86
N MET A 147 -11.92 -12.40 -22.44
CA MET A 147 -11.70 -12.66 -21.02
C MET A 147 -11.38 -11.39 -20.20
N LEU A 148 -10.65 -10.47 -20.78
CA LEU A 148 -10.19 -9.23 -20.12
C LEU A 148 -10.97 -7.98 -20.53
N SER A 149 -11.98 -8.12 -21.39
CA SER A 149 -12.79 -7.01 -21.89
C SER A 149 -14.26 -7.37 -21.95
N LYS A 150 -15.14 -6.51 -21.45
CA LYS A 150 -16.60 -6.67 -21.48
C LYS A 150 -17.23 -5.39 -22.02
N GLU A 151 -17.72 -5.44 -23.25
CA GLU A 151 -18.46 -4.32 -23.84
C GLU A 151 -19.93 -4.35 -23.43
N PHE A 152 -20.46 -3.19 -23.13
CA PHE A 152 -21.87 -2.98 -22.79
C PHE A 152 -22.37 -1.64 -23.37
N SER A 153 -23.67 -1.45 -23.43
CA SER A 153 -24.25 -0.21 -23.96
C SER A 153 -23.77 1.00 -23.18
N GLY A 154 -23.03 1.88 -23.84
CA GLY A 154 -22.51 3.13 -23.26
C GLY A 154 -21.14 3.00 -22.55
N GLY A 155 -20.46 1.85 -22.60
CA GLY A 155 -19.15 1.69 -22.00
C GLY A 155 -18.45 0.38 -22.26
N ILE A 156 -17.30 0.25 -21.66
CA ILE A 156 -16.46 -0.96 -21.70
C ILE A 156 -15.78 -1.13 -20.33
N LEU A 157 -15.73 -2.36 -19.85
CA LEU A 157 -14.88 -2.77 -18.73
C LEU A 157 -13.64 -3.47 -19.28
N VAL A 158 -12.45 -2.97 -18.94
CA VAL A 158 -11.18 -3.63 -19.22
C VAL A 158 -10.53 -4.04 -17.90
N LEU A 159 -10.12 -5.30 -17.81
CA LEU A 159 -9.33 -5.83 -16.69
C LEU A 159 -7.87 -5.97 -17.13
N THR A 160 -6.94 -5.56 -16.27
CA THR A 160 -5.50 -5.70 -16.54
C THR A 160 -4.71 -6.00 -15.27
N GLY A 161 -3.44 -6.36 -15.44
CA GLY A 161 -2.48 -6.47 -14.34
C GLY A 161 -1.67 -5.20 -14.15
N ALA A 162 -1.34 -4.87 -12.91
CA ALA A 162 -0.45 -3.77 -12.56
C ALA A 162 0.98 -3.95 -13.11
N ASN A 163 1.35 -5.18 -13.47
CA ASN A 163 2.61 -5.53 -14.10
C ASN A 163 2.63 -5.36 -15.63
N SER A 164 1.56 -4.82 -16.25
CA SER A 164 1.46 -4.62 -17.70
C SER A 164 1.28 -3.14 -18.04
N ALA A 165 2.34 -2.46 -18.41
CA ALA A 165 2.29 -1.06 -18.81
C ALA A 165 1.36 -0.84 -20.01
N THR A 166 1.40 -1.73 -21.03
CA THR A 166 0.51 -1.69 -22.18
C THR A 166 -0.96 -1.80 -21.77
N GLY A 167 -1.30 -2.68 -20.83
CA GLY A 167 -2.66 -2.83 -20.32
C GLY A 167 -3.14 -1.57 -19.58
N LEU A 168 -2.27 -0.95 -18.78
CA LEU A 168 -2.58 0.28 -18.03
C LEU A 168 -2.79 1.50 -18.95
N ARG A 169 -2.24 1.48 -20.17
CA ARG A 169 -2.37 2.57 -21.15
C ARG A 169 -3.44 2.36 -22.21
N SER A 170 -4.15 1.23 -22.15
CA SER A 170 -4.97 0.73 -23.25
C SER A 170 -6.13 1.65 -23.67
N MET A 171 -6.68 2.47 -22.74
CA MET A 171 -7.86 3.28 -23.03
C MET A 171 -8.03 4.47 -22.07
N PRO A 172 -8.74 5.55 -22.45
CA PRO A 172 -9.26 6.54 -21.51
C PRO A 172 -10.29 5.88 -20.58
N ALA A 173 -10.24 6.19 -19.27
CA ALA A 173 -11.14 5.60 -18.28
C ALA A 173 -11.82 6.71 -17.44
N ARG A 174 -13.14 6.63 -17.30
CA ARG A 174 -13.89 7.45 -16.35
C ARG A 174 -13.80 6.86 -14.94
N TYR A 175 -13.78 5.55 -14.85
CA TYR A 175 -13.77 4.78 -13.62
C TYR A 175 -12.53 3.90 -13.54
N VAL A 176 -11.82 3.96 -12.42
CA VAL A 176 -10.62 3.15 -12.18
C VAL A 176 -10.76 2.42 -10.85
N PHE A 177 -10.75 1.10 -10.90
CA PHE A 177 -10.76 0.23 -9.72
C PHE A 177 -9.39 -0.44 -9.58
N LEU A 178 -8.71 -0.19 -8.47
CA LEU A 178 -7.38 -0.70 -8.15
C LEU A 178 -7.48 -1.64 -6.95
N ASP A 179 -7.44 -2.95 -7.19
CA ASP A 179 -7.59 -3.96 -6.13
C ASP A 179 -6.22 -4.49 -5.69
N GLU A 180 -5.99 -4.53 -4.38
CA GLU A 180 -4.75 -4.95 -3.70
C GLU A 180 -3.50 -4.17 -4.17
N VAL A 181 -3.55 -2.83 -4.04
CA VAL A 181 -2.50 -1.92 -4.54
C VAL A 181 -1.13 -2.11 -3.89
N ASP A 182 -1.07 -2.63 -2.67
CA ASP A 182 0.20 -2.91 -1.99
C ASP A 182 0.92 -4.15 -2.58
N ALA A 183 0.19 -4.98 -3.32
CA ALA A 183 0.78 -6.11 -4.06
C ALA A 183 1.25 -5.73 -5.48
N TYR A 184 1.14 -4.46 -5.89
CA TYR A 184 1.60 -4.00 -7.19
C TYR A 184 3.13 -3.89 -7.22
N PRO A 185 3.77 -4.15 -8.38
CA PRO A 185 5.19 -3.91 -8.54
C PRO A 185 5.51 -2.42 -8.35
N ALA A 186 6.77 -2.11 -8.05
CA ALA A 186 7.23 -0.74 -7.94
C ALA A 186 7.12 0.02 -9.28
N SER A 187 7.33 -0.69 -10.39
CA SER A 187 7.20 -0.17 -11.75
C SER A 187 6.55 -1.21 -12.66
N ALA A 188 5.66 -0.79 -13.54
CA ALA A 188 5.07 -1.62 -14.59
C ALA A 188 6.00 -1.61 -15.81
N ASP A 189 6.57 -2.76 -16.18
CA ASP A 189 7.47 -2.92 -17.34
C ASP A 189 8.54 -1.79 -17.43
N GLU A 190 9.07 -1.34 -16.27
CA GLU A 190 10.05 -0.22 -16.15
C GLU A 190 9.52 1.16 -16.60
N GLU A 191 8.22 1.31 -16.85
CA GLU A 191 7.61 2.55 -17.34
C GLU A 191 7.04 3.47 -16.25
N GLY A 192 7.11 3.07 -14.98
CA GLY A 192 6.70 3.85 -13.82
C GLY A 192 5.63 3.20 -12.94
N ASP A 193 5.23 3.92 -11.89
CA ASP A 193 4.27 3.43 -10.91
C ASP A 193 2.91 3.08 -11.53
N PRO A 194 2.41 1.84 -11.34
CA PRO A 194 1.16 1.37 -11.94
C PRO A 194 -0.07 2.21 -11.59
N VAL A 195 -0.13 2.74 -10.36
CA VAL A 195 -1.26 3.58 -9.91
C VAL A 195 -1.27 4.88 -10.70
N THR A 196 -0.12 5.53 -10.82
CA THR A 196 0.03 6.76 -11.60
C THR A 196 -0.30 6.55 -13.08
N LEU A 197 0.14 5.43 -13.67
CA LEU A 197 -0.17 5.08 -15.07
C LEU A 197 -1.66 4.87 -15.30
N ALA A 198 -2.36 4.19 -14.37
CA ALA A 198 -3.79 3.97 -14.44
C ALA A 198 -4.58 5.27 -14.27
N GLU A 199 -4.22 6.11 -13.30
CA GLU A 199 -4.90 7.38 -13.05
C GLU A 199 -4.72 8.40 -14.18
N ALA A 200 -3.59 8.41 -14.87
CA ALA A 200 -3.38 9.22 -16.05
C ALA A 200 -4.45 8.98 -17.15
N ARG A 201 -5.09 7.81 -17.16
CA ARG A 201 -6.21 7.50 -18.08
C ARG A 201 -7.48 8.29 -17.77
N THR A 202 -7.59 8.86 -16.57
CA THR A 202 -8.78 9.63 -16.17
C THR A 202 -8.72 11.11 -16.55
N THR A 203 -7.64 11.60 -17.14
CA THR A 203 -7.40 13.02 -17.42
C THR A 203 -8.54 13.68 -18.21
N THR A 204 -9.09 13.00 -19.23
CA THR A 204 -10.22 13.51 -20.04
C THR A 204 -11.55 13.53 -19.28
N PHE A 205 -11.62 12.85 -18.13
CA PHE A 205 -12.80 12.79 -17.29
C PHE A 205 -12.61 13.53 -15.94
N ALA A 206 -11.67 14.46 -15.85
CA ALA A 206 -11.21 15.09 -14.62
C ALA A 206 -12.32 15.50 -13.63
N HIS A 207 -13.47 16.02 -14.13
CA HIS A 207 -14.60 16.46 -13.28
C HIS A 207 -15.59 15.34 -12.92
N ARG A 208 -15.50 14.17 -13.55
CA ARG A 208 -16.47 13.06 -13.40
C ARG A 208 -15.79 11.72 -13.14
N ARG A 209 -14.49 11.73 -12.93
CA ARG A 209 -13.72 10.53 -12.64
C ARG A 209 -14.04 9.99 -11.25
N LYS A 210 -13.91 8.69 -11.08
CA LYS A 210 -13.88 8.00 -9.80
C LYS A 210 -12.73 7.01 -9.79
N VAL A 211 -11.92 7.07 -8.75
CA VAL A 211 -10.81 6.12 -8.49
C VAL A 211 -11.08 5.45 -7.16
N PHE A 212 -11.16 4.14 -7.18
CA PHE A 212 -11.32 3.32 -5.99
C PHE A 212 -10.08 2.48 -5.77
N MET A 213 -9.39 2.68 -4.65
CA MET A 213 -8.20 1.93 -4.24
C MET A 213 -8.50 1.12 -3.02
N VAL A 214 -8.14 -0.17 -3.08
CA VAL A 214 -8.36 -1.13 -2.00
C VAL A 214 -7.09 -1.93 -1.75
N SER A 215 -6.69 -2.07 -0.51
CA SER A 215 -5.64 -3.02 -0.14
C SER A 215 -5.63 -3.34 1.35
N THR A 216 -5.08 -4.49 1.67
CA THR A 216 -4.49 -4.78 2.97
C THR A 216 -3.12 -4.11 2.99
N PRO A 217 -2.78 -3.32 4.04
CA PRO A 217 -1.49 -2.63 4.11
C PRO A 217 -0.35 -3.62 4.39
N THR A 218 0.88 -3.20 4.11
CA THR A 218 2.09 -4.01 4.29
C THR A 218 3.04 -3.42 5.34
N ILE A 219 4.13 -2.80 4.94
CA ILE A 219 5.15 -2.22 5.82
C ILE A 219 4.97 -0.71 5.88
N ARG A 220 5.08 -0.12 7.07
CA ARG A 220 4.99 1.33 7.27
C ARG A 220 6.01 2.06 6.40
N GLY A 221 5.56 3.14 5.75
CA GLY A 221 6.38 3.94 4.85
C GLY A 221 6.54 3.35 3.44
N LEU A 222 6.33 2.04 3.24
CA LEU A 222 6.34 1.39 1.94
C LEU A 222 4.93 1.09 1.41
N SER A 223 3.95 0.98 2.29
CA SER A 223 2.56 0.70 1.95
C SER A 223 1.94 1.85 1.16
N ARG A 224 1.49 1.55 -0.09
CA ARG A 224 0.77 2.52 -0.93
C ARG A 224 -0.57 2.89 -0.33
N ILE A 225 -1.32 1.90 0.15
CA ILE A 225 -2.66 2.15 0.68
C ILE A 225 -2.62 2.97 1.97
N GLU A 226 -1.59 2.80 2.83
CA GLU A 226 -1.38 3.63 4.02
C GLU A 226 -1.14 5.08 3.63
N ARG A 227 -0.21 5.34 2.70
CA ARG A 227 0.08 6.70 2.23
C ARG A 227 -1.18 7.40 1.69
N GLU A 228 -2.00 6.69 0.91
CA GLU A 228 -3.24 7.24 0.37
C GLU A 228 -4.30 7.46 1.45
N PHE A 229 -4.36 6.58 2.45
CA PHE A 229 -5.24 6.74 3.60
C PHE A 229 -4.81 7.93 4.48
N GLU A 230 -3.51 8.08 4.75
CA GLU A 230 -2.97 9.20 5.54
C GLU A 230 -3.18 10.56 4.86
N ALA A 231 -3.15 10.61 3.52
CA ALA A 231 -3.43 11.82 2.75
C ALA A 231 -4.93 12.20 2.68
N SER A 232 -5.83 11.29 3.09
CA SER A 232 -7.28 11.44 3.08
C SER A 232 -7.85 12.00 4.40
N ASP A 233 -9.18 12.02 4.53
CA ASP A 233 -9.88 12.39 5.76
C ASP A 233 -9.89 11.29 6.84
N GLN A 234 -9.25 10.15 6.60
CA GLN A 234 -8.95 9.05 7.54
C GLN A 234 -10.17 8.57 8.33
N ARG A 235 -11.26 8.25 7.66
CA ARG A 235 -12.50 7.81 8.32
C ARG A 235 -12.32 6.52 9.08
N ARG A 236 -12.91 6.48 10.29
CA ARG A 236 -13.06 5.31 11.14
C ARG A 236 -14.55 4.98 11.32
N TYR A 237 -14.86 3.70 11.42
CA TYR A 237 -16.25 3.27 11.61
C TYR A 237 -16.58 3.22 13.08
N PHE A 238 -17.38 4.17 13.56
CA PHE A 238 -17.82 4.27 14.93
C PHE A 238 -19.10 3.47 15.14
N VAL A 239 -19.14 2.69 16.23
CA VAL A 239 -20.27 1.86 16.61
C VAL A 239 -20.71 2.17 18.04
N PRO A 240 -22.02 2.15 18.34
CA PRO A 240 -22.50 2.43 19.70
C PRO A 240 -22.24 1.27 20.65
N CYS A 241 -21.80 1.57 21.86
CA CYS A 241 -21.77 0.59 22.95
C CYS A 241 -23.21 0.14 23.30
N PRO A 242 -23.50 -1.16 23.40
CA PRO A 242 -24.83 -1.65 23.75
C PRO A 242 -25.24 -1.33 25.20
N HIS A 243 -24.29 -0.97 26.08
CA HIS A 243 -24.53 -0.72 27.49
C HIS A 243 -24.73 0.77 27.82
N CYS A 244 -23.91 1.66 27.25
CA CYS A 244 -23.93 3.10 27.58
C CYS A 244 -24.22 4.00 26.37
N GLY A 245 -24.29 3.46 25.15
CA GLY A 245 -24.55 4.23 23.93
C GLY A 245 -23.35 5.01 23.39
N ALA A 246 -22.22 5.04 24.09
CA ALA A 246 -21.03 5.77 23.62
C ALA A 246 -20.56 5.26 22.26
N MET A 247 -20.37 6.19 21.32
CA MET A 247 -19.86 5.88 19.99
C MET A 247 -18.34 5.74 20.05
N GLN A 248 -17.82 4.61 19.57
CA GLN A 248 -16.40 4.25 19.59
C GLN A 248 -16.01 3.48 18.35
N TRP A 249 -14.78 3.63 17.88
CA TRP A 249 -14.25 2.75 16.85
C TRP A 249 -13.49 1.58 17.50
N LEU A 250 -13.60 0.38 16.90
CA LEU A 250 -13.06 -0.83 17.51
C LEU A 250 -11.53 -0.89 17.35
N GLN A 251 -10.84 -0.90 18.50
CA GLN A 251 -9.39 -0.98 18.64
C GLN A 251 -9.00 -2.35 19.20
N PHE A 252 -7.92 -2.92 18.67
CA PHE A 252 -7.51 -4.27 19.07
C PHE A 252 -7.13 -4.38 20.54
N GLU A 253 -6.52 -3.34 21.11
CA GLU A 253 -6.09 -3.26 22.51
C GLU A 253 -7.25 -3.37 23.50
N ARG A 254 -8.47 -3.12 23.03
CA ARG A 254 -9.70 -3.26 23.82
C ARG A 254 -10.38 -4.62 23.68
N LEU A 255 -9.88 -5.48 22.82
CA LEU A 255 -10.27 -6.88 22.78
C LEU A 255 -9.47 -7.63 23.84
N ARG A 256 -10.12 -8.09 24.90
CA ARG A 256 -9.47 -8.77 26.03
C ARG A 256 -10.02 -10.17 26.21
N TRP A 257 -9.16 -11.07 26.66
CA TRP A 257 -9.51 -12.47 26.98
C TRP A 257 -8.73 -12.96 28.19
N ALA A 258 -9.23 -14.00 28.87
CA ALA A 258 -8.52 -14.63 29.97
C ALA A 258 -7.23 -15.32 29.44
N LYS A 259 -6.19 -15.35 30.27
CA LYS A 259 -4.91 -15.95 29.89
C LYS A 259 -5.15 -17.39 29.37
N ASP A 260 -4.59 -17.67 28.20
CA ASP A 260 -4.69 -18.97 27.51
C ASP A 260 -6.13 -19.43 27.16
N GLN A 261 -7.12 -18.53 27.24
CA GLN A 261 -8.54 -18.80 26.95
C GLN A 261 -9.11 -17.82 25.93
N PRO A 262 -8.69 -17.85 24.65
CA PRO A 262 -9.15 -16.92 23.62
C PRO A 262 -10.66 -16.97 23.36
N ASP A 263 -11.34 -18.06 23.73
CA ASP A 263 -12.80 -18.20 23.63
C ASP A 263 -13.56 -17.27 24.58
N THR A 264 -12.89 -16.71 25.58
CA THR A 264 -13.46 -15.71 26.49
C THR A 264 -13.35 -14.28 25.95
N ALA A 265 -12.90 -14.10 24.70
CA ALA A 265 -12.68 -12.79 24.11
C ALA A 265 -13.94 -11.93 24.11
N ALA A 266 -13.85 -10.76 24.72
CA ALA A 266 -14.86 -9.73 24.76
C ALA A 266 -14.25 -8.34 24.49
N TYR A 267 -14.98 -7.48 23.82
CA TYR A 267 -14.55 -6.12 23.58
C TYR A 267 -14.91 -5.21 24.77
N HIS A 268 -13.95 -4.45 25.29
CA HIS A 268 -14.19 -3.55 26.41
C HIS A 268 -14.51 -2.14 25.92
N CYS A 269 -15.67 -1.61 26.32
CA CYS A 269 -16.12 -0.28 25.93
C CYS A 269 -15.15 0.82 26.39
N GLU A 270 -14.87 1.76 25.52
CA GLU A 270 -14.01 2.92 25.85
C GLU A 270 -14.64 3.86 26.89
N GLY A 271 -15.98 4.01 26.86
CA GLY A 271 -16.68 4.95 27.74
C GLY A 271 -17.06 4.38 29.11
N CYS A 272 -17.43 3.08 29.20
CA CYS A 272 -17.93 2.51 30.47
C CYS A 272 -17.13 1.28 30.95
N GLU A 273 -16.06 0.90 30.25
CA GLU A 273 -15.16 -0.25 30.52
C GLU A 273 -15.87 -1.61 30.64
N ARG A 274 -17.19 -1.70 30.40
CA ARG A 274 -17.93 -2.96 30.47
C ARG A 274 -17.59 -3.87 29.29
N PRO A 275 -17.46 -5.18 29.52
CA PRO A 275 -17.27 -6.14 28.44
C PRO A 275 -18.51 -6.22 27.55
N ILE A 276 -18.32 -6.22 26.25
CA ILE A 276 -19.33 -6.37 25.22
C ILE A 276 -19.17 -7.77 24.62
N ALA A 277 -20.19 -8.59 24.76
CA ALA A 277 -20.22 -9.92 24.15
C ALA A 277 -20.45 -9.82 22.64
N GLU A 278 -19.87 -10.73 21.87
CA GLU A 278 -19.85 -10.67 20.41
C GLU A 278 -21.24 -10.67 19.75
N HIS A 279 -22.24 -11.27 20.39
CA HIS A 279 -23.63 -11.30 19.85
C HIS A 279 -24.25 -9.90 19.66
N HIS A 280 -23.73 -8.88 20.34
CA HIS A 280 -24.14 -7.48 20.14
C HIS A 280 -23.60 -6.89 18.83
N LYS A 281 -22.57 -7.51 18.21
CA LYS A 281 -21.83 -6.94 17.06
C LYS A 281 -22.75 -6.59 15.90
N THR A 282 -23.71 -7.44 15.54
CA THR A 282 -24.64 -7.14 14.43
C THR A 282 -25.38 -5.83 14.65
N ALA A 283 -26.01 -5.66 15.82
CA ALA A 283 -26.76 -4.45 16.15
C ALA A 283 -25.87 -3.21 16.31
N MET A 284 -24.61 -3.38 16.73
CA MET A 284 -23.61 -2.31 16.76
C MET A 284 -23.24 -1.87 15.34
N LEU A 285 -22.95 -2.82 14.44
CA LEU A 285 -22.59 -2.53 13.05
C LEU A 285 -23.73 -1.84 12.29
N GLU A 286 -24.99 -2.28 12.47
CA GLU A 286 -26.16 -1.68 11.82
C GLU A 286 -26.36 -0.20 12.19
N ARG A 287 -25.97 0.20 13.39
CA ARG A 287 -26.08 1.57 13.92
C ARG A 287 -24.76 2.33 13.88
N GLY A 288 -23.76 1.77 13.23
CA GLY A 288 -22.46 2.40 13.04
C GLY A 288 -22.49 3.48 11.97
N GLU A 289 -21.52 4.39 12.07
CA GLU A 289 -21.33 5.47 11.12
C GLU A 289 -19.85 5.77 10.89
N TRP A 290 -19.50 6.21 9.70
CA TRP A 290 -18.16 6.68 9.39
C TRP A 290 -17.97 8.12 9.86
N ARG A 291 -16.83 8.39 10.51
CA ARG A 291 -16.43 9.75 10.91
C ARG A 291 -15.02 10.04 10.43
N ALA A 292 -14.85 11.22 9.83
CA ALA A 292 -13.53 11.75 9.49
C ALA A 292 -12.74 12.01 10.78
N THR A 293 -11.45 11.64 10.79
CA THR A 293 -10.54 11.85 11.93
C THR A 293 -9.38 12.77 11.60
N ALA A 294 -9.24 13.18 10.33
CA ALA A 294 -8.22 14.10 9.84
C ALA A 294 -8.77 15.04 8.77
N ALA A 295 -8.03 16.10 8.48
CA ALA A 295 -8.28 16.94 7.33
C ALA A 295 -7.54 16.37 6.11
N PRO A 296 -8.22 16.17 4.95
CA PRO A 296 -7.58 15.61 3.78
C PRO A 296 -6.64 16.62 3.11
N THR A 297 -5.56 16.12 2.49
CA THR A 297 -4.67 16.93 1.65
C THR A 297 -5.38 17.37 0.35
N ASP A 298 -6.17 16.47 -0.25
CA ASP A 298 -7.07 16.77 -1.39
C ASP A 298 -8.51 16.69 -0.90
N PRO A 299 -9.32 17.78 -1.02
CA PRO A 299 -10.72 17.80 -0.58
C PRO A 299 -11.61 16.79 -1.33
N ASN A 300 -11.16 16.26 -2.47
CA ASN A 300 -11.87 15.25 -3.24
C ASN A 300 -11.46 13.81 -2.85
N ALA A 301 -10.54 13.64 -1.90
CA ALA A 301 -10.07 12.36 -1.43
C ALA A 301 -10.70 12.00 -0.08
N ILE A 302 -11.30 10.81 0.00
CA ILE A 302 -11.81 10.24 1.24
C ILE A 302 -11.19 8.87 1.46
N GLY A 303 -10.90 8.55 2.73
CA GLY A 303 -10.26 7.30 3.11
C GLY A 303 -11.00 6.58 4.21
N PHE A 304 -11.10 5.27 4.09
CA PHE A 304 -11.77 4.39 5.03
C PHE A 304 -10.80 3.35 5.57
N HIS A 305 -10.87 3.08 6.86
CA HIS A 305 -10.11 1.99 7.47
C HIS A 305 -11.00 1.08 8.30
N ILE A 306 -10.82 -0.24 8.15
CA ILE A 306 -11.54 -1.22 8.94
C ILE A 306 -10.67 -2.45 9.26
N SER A 307 -10.79 -2.94 10.50
CA SER A 307 -10.14 -4.17 10.98
C SER A 307 -11.09 -5.38 10.91
N ALA A 308 -10.57 -6.59 11.12
CA ALA A 308 -11.38 -7.80 11.21
C ALA A 308 -12.29 -7.82 12.45
N LEU A 309 -12.12 -6.91 13.42
CA LEU A 309 -13.05 -6.76 14.56
C LEU A 309 -14.49 -6.48 14.12
N TYR A 310 -14.63 -5.88 12.94
CA TYR A 310 -15.92 -5.57 12.31
C TYR A 310 -16.47 -6.71 11.43
N SER A 311 -15.78 -7.84 11.32
CA SER A 311 -16.27 -8.97 10.53
C SER A 311 -17.67 -9.38 10.99
N PRO A 312 -18.63 -9.57 10.06
CA PRO A 312 -20.00 -10.02 10.41
C PRO A 312 -20.00 -11.32 11.20
N MET A 313 -21.04 -11.49 12.02
CA MET A 313 -21.25 -12.76 12.72
C MET A 313 -21.25 -13.94 11.75
N GLY A 314 -20.52 -15.00 12.10
CA GLY A 314 -20.36 -16.20 11.27
C GLY A 314 -19.19 -16.15 10.27
N TRP A 315 -18.52 -14.98 10.09
CA TRP A 315 -17.28 -14.92 9.30
C TRP A 315 -16.07 -15.10 10.22
N LYS A 316 -15.55 -14.03 10.80
CA LYS A 316 -14.44 -14.10 11.74
C LYS A 316 -14.85 -13.59 13.11
N SER A 317 -14.84 -14.48 14.11
CA SER A 317 -15.23 -14.11 15.48
C SER A 317 -14.09 -13.43 16.23
N TRP A 318 -14.41 -12.68 17.28
CA TRP A 318 -13.44 -12.09 18.19
C TRP A 318 -12.56 -13.15 18.85
N ALA A 319 -13.14 -14.29 19.22
CA ALA A 319 -12.40 -15.45 19.72
C ALA A 319 -11.40 -15.99 18.68
N GLN A 320 -11.79 -16.05 17.40
CA GLN A 320 -10.88 -16.47 16.34
C GLN A 320 -9.75 -15.46 16.12
N ILE A 321 -10.04 -14.15 16.17
CA ILE A 321 -9.01 -13.10 16.09
C ILE A 321 -8.00 -13.25 17.24
N ALA A 322 -8.47 -13.50 18.47
CA ALA A 322 -7.61 -13.72 19.62
C ALA A 322 -6.73 -14.97 19.46
N ARG A 323 -7.28 -16.09 18.95
CA ARG A 323 -6.52 -17.31 18.65
C ARG A 323 -5.44 -17.08 17.60
N ASP A 324 -5.80 -16.44 16.48
CA ASP A 324 -4.88 -16.18 15.38
C ASP A 324 -3.74 -15.25 15.82
N TRP A 325 -4.06 -14.26 16.65
CA TRP A 325 -3.07 -13.35 17.24
C TRP A 325 -2.11 -14.07 18.19
N LEU A 326 -2.63 -14.92 19.08
CA LEU A 326 -1.79 -15.71 19.98
C LEU A 326 -0.88 -16.67 19.22
N ALA A 327 -1.40 -17.32 18.19
CA ALA A 327 -0.60 -18.21 17.34
C ALA A 327 0.52 -17.46 16.58
N ALA A 328 0.33 -16.17 16.30
CA ALA A 328 1.31 -15.35 15.60
C ALA A 328 2.47 -14.87 16.49
N GLN A 329 2.33 -14.88 17.80
CA GLN A 329 3.35 -14.33 18.75
C GLN A 329 4.71 -15.05 18.73
N GLY A 330 4.82 -16.20 18.06
CA GLY A 330 6.07 -16.95 17.96
C GLY A 330 7.07 -16.46 16.90
N SER A 331 6.70 -15.52 16.04
CA SER A 331 7.52 -15.07 14.91
C SER A 331 7.10 -13.68 14.46
N ASP A 332 8.07 -12.79 14.21
CA ASP A 332 7.82 -11.44 13.67
C ASP A 332 7.13 -11.50 12.31
N GLU A 333 7.45 -12.47 11.47
CA GLU A 333 6.79 -12.69 10.18
C GLU A 333 5.30 -13.02 10.36
N MET A 334 4.97 -13.91 11.31
CA MET A 334 3.59 -14.25 11.64
C MET A 334 2.83 -13.08 12.27
N LEU A 335 3.49 -12.32 13.16
CA LEU A 335 2.92 -11.10 13.75
C LEU A 335 2.66 -10.04 12.69
N ARG A 336 3.58 -9.84 11.74
CA ARG A 336 3.39 -8.96 10.59
C ARG A 336 2.16 -9.37 9.79
N ALA A 337 2.09 -10.65 9.42
CA ALA A 337 0.94 -11.17 8.68
C ALA A 337 -0.37 -10.99 9.45
N ALA A 338 -0.38 -11.26 10.76
CA ALA A 338 -1.55 -11.07 11.62
C ALA A 338 -1.94 -9.58 11.72
N ARG A 339 -0.98 -8.68 11.95
CA ARG A 339 -1.25 -7.24 12.02
C ARG A 339 -1.86 -6.71 10.72
N ASN A 340 -1.24 -7.04 9.59
CA ASN A 340 -1.72 -6.59 8.29
C ASN A 340 -3.10 -7.17 7.96
N THR A 341 -3.32 -8.48 8.18
CA THR A 341 -4.54 -9.17 7.73
C THR A 341 -5.70 -9.09 8.73
N LEU A 342 -5.43 -9.01 10.04
CA LEU A 342 -6.48 -8.91 11.06
C LEU A 342 -6.81 -7.47 11.40
N LEU A 343 -5.79 -6.60 11.55
CA LEU A 343 -5.99 -5.24 11.97
C LEU A 343 -6.13 -4.27 10.79
N GLY A 344 -5.64 -4.65 9.61
CA GLY A 344 -5.57 -3.75 8.47
C GLY A 344 -4.59 -2.60 8.73
N GLU A 345 -3.55 -2.86 9.52
CA GLU A 345 -2.53 -1.91 9.92
C GLU A 345 -1.17 -2.31 9.36
N THR A 346 -0.29 -1.33 9.12
CA THR A 346 1.06 -1.59 8.68
C THR A 346 1.92 -2.19 9.78
N TRP A 347 2.85 -3.01 9.36
CA TRP A 347 3.92 -3.51 10.21
C TRP A 347 5.03 -2.46 10.34
N VAL A 348 5.44 -2.19 11.56
CA VAL A 348 6.67 -1.45 11.84
C VAL A 348 7.76 -2.48 12.00
N GLU A 349 8.75 -2.48 11.12
CA GLU A 349 9.91 -3.34 11.28
C GLU A 349 10.65 -2.94 12.56
N SER A 350 10.42 -3.71 13.62
CA SER A 350 11.15 -3.56 14.87
C SER A 350 12.41 -4.43 14.77
N GLY A 351 13.47 -3.90 14.22
CA GLY A 351 14.69 -4.71 14.13
C GLY A 351 15.89 -4.04 13.46
N GLU A 352 15.69 -3.00 12.66
CA GLU A 352 16.81 -2.31 11.99
C GLU A 352 17.05 -0.86 12.47
N ALA A 353 16.13 -0.27 13.19
CA ALA A 353 16.39 0.97 13.92
C ALA A 353 16.11 0.72 15.39
N PRO A 354 17.13 0.55 16.23
CA PRO A 354 16.96 0.61 17.68
C PRO A 354 16.26 1.91 18.03
N ASP A 355 15.35 1.86 19.01
CA ASP A 355 14.71 3.06 19.53
C ASP A 355 15.78 4.13 19.77
N TRP A 356 15.81 5.16 18.91
CA TRP A 356 16.84 6.20 18.93
C TRP A 356 16.97 6.84 20.32
N GLN A 357 15.86 6.90 21.08
CA GLN A 357 15.83 7.41 22.44
C GLN A 357 16.72 6.55 23.36
N ARG A 358 16.62 5.21 23.26
CA ARG A 358 17.46 4.30 24.06
C ARG A 358 18.93 4.41 23.71
N LEU A 359 19.25 4.66 22.44
CA LEU A 359 20.62 4.90 22.01
C LEU A 359 21.10 6.28 22.50
N ALA A 360 20.26 7.31 22.39
CA ALA A 360 20.56 8.65 22.89
C ALA A 360 20.78 8.68 24.41
N ASP A 361 19.95 7.94 25.17
CA ASP A 361 20.08 7.83 26.63
C ASP A 361 21.36 7.08 27.07
N ARG A 362 21.92 6.25 26.19
CA ARG A 362 23.15 5.47 26.43
C ARG A 362 24.41 6.15 25.89
N ARG A 363 24.28 7.30 25.23
CA ARG A 363 25.45 7.99 24.68
C ARG A 363 26.42 8.34 25.79
N GLU A 364 27.70 8.14 25.50
CA GLU A 364 28.79 8.51 26.38
C GLU A 364 29.36 9.89 25.99
N THR A 365 29.96 10.59 26.95
CA THR A 365 30.68 11.84 26.70
C THR A 365 32.16 11.60 26.88
N TYR A 366 32.93 11.92 25.86
CA TYR A 366 34.41 11.77 25.89
C TYR A 366 35.07 13.10 26.17
N PRO A 367 36.26 13.11 26.85
CA PRO A 367 37.02 14.34 27.11
C PRO A 367 37.56 14.97 25.82
N ALA A 368 37.82 14.17 24.79
CA ALA A 368 38.24 14.59 23.44
C ALA A 368 37.49 13.80 22.40
N PRO A 369 37.44 14.20 21.11
CA PRO A 369 36.79 13.47 20.05
C PRO A 369 37.19 11.99 19.96
N ILE A 370 38.47 11.68 20.23
CA ILE A 370 38.97 10.32 20.24
C ILE A 370 39.36 9.96 21.69
N PRO A 371 38.67 8.95 22.32
CA PRO A 371 39.01 8.51 23.66
C PRO A 371 40.40 7.85 23.73
N GLU A 372 40.98 7.77 24.95
CA GLU A 372 42.32 7.26 25.21
C GLU A 372 42.65 5.89 24.57
N ARG A 373 41.61 5.02 24.43
CA ARG A 373 41.79 3.67 23.88
C ARG A 373 41.61 3.62 22.35
N GLY A 374 41.32 4.73 21.67
CA GLY A 374 41.19 4.82 20.23
C GLY A 374 42.54 4.75 19.52
N LEU A 375 42.80 3.73 18.71
CA LEU A 375 44.10 3.47 18.10
C LEU A 375 44.20 3.90 16.63
N PHE A 376 43.10 3.87 15.90
CA PHE A 376 43.05 4.31 14.50
C PHE A 376 41.62 4.73 14.14
N LEU A 377 41.48 5.49 13.04
CA LEU A 377 40.22 5.99 12.55
C LEU A 377 39.85 5.36 11.21
N THR A 378 38.56 5.04 11.06
CA THR A 378 37.97 4.74 9.75
C THR A 378 36.74 5.60 9.54
N ALA A 379 36.31 5.73 8.29
CA ALA A 379 35.05 6.39 7.97
C ALA A 379 34.20 5.52 7.04
N GLY A 380 32.87 5.62 7.18
CA GLY A 380 31.88 5.13 6.24
C GLY A 380 31.16 6.30 5.59
N ALA A 381 31.07 6.30 4.26
CA ALA A 381 30.35 7.33 3.52
C ALA A 381 29.18 6.72 2.76
N ASP A 382 27.99 7.28 2.97
CA ASP A 382 26.75 6.94 2.27
C ASP A 382 26.41 8.05 1.27
N VAL A 383 26.21 7.67 0.00
CA VAL A 383 25.95 8.61 -1.10
C VAL A 383 24.46 8.64 -1.39
N GLN A 384 23.84 9.79 -1.18
CA GLN A 384 22.42 10.02 -1.42
C GLN A 384 22.22 11.04 -2.56
N LYS A 385 20.97 11.30 -2.91
CA LYS A 385 20.62 12.19 -4.04
C LYS A 385 21.08 13.64 -3.82
N ASP A 386 21.01 14.11 -2.58
CA ASP A 386 21.16 15.52 -2.21
C ASP A 386 22.25 15.77 -1.16
N ARG A 387 22.99 14.73 -0.73
CA ARG A 387 24.04 14.82 0.26
C ARG A 387 24.92 13.56 0.28
N ILE A 388 26.08 13.68 0.93
CA ILE A 388 26.90 12.53 1.35
C ILE A 388 26.99 12.59 2.89
N GLU A 389 26.60 11.51 3.56
CA GLU A 389 26.74 11.35 5.00
C GLU A 389 28.01 10.56 5.33
N VAL A 390 28.80 11.04 6.28
CA VAL A 390 30.08 10.40 6.65
C VAL A 390 30.15 10.22 8.16
N ASP A 391 30.26 8.97 8.60
CA ASP A 391 30.50 8.61 9.99
C ASP A 391 31.97 8.25 10.20
N VAL A 392 32.62 8.92 11.16
CA VAL A 392 34.02 8.66 11.56
C VAL A 392 34.04 7.88 12.85
N TRP A 393 34.72 6.74 12.82
CA TRP A 393 34.83 5.81 13.95
C TRP A 393 36.27 5.63 14.40
N ALA A 394 36.51 5.73 15.73
CA ALA A 394 37.74 5.27 16.35
C ALA A 394 37.63 3.80 16.76
N TRP A 395 38.70 3.06 16.59
CA TRP A 395 38.77 1.64 16.90
C TRP A 395 39.87 1.35 17.91
N GLY A 396 39.50 0.57 18.92
CA GLY A 396 40.40 0.09 19.97
C GLY A 396 40.71 -1.42 19.87
N ARG A 397 41.30 -1.98 20.90
CA ARG A 397 41.56 -3.41 21.00
C ARG A 397 40.27 -4.17 21.25
N GLY A 398 40.14 -5.37 20.69
CA GLY A 398 38.96 -6.22 20.89
C GLY A 398 37.73 -5.72 20.16
N LEU A 399 37.87 -4.95 19.07
CA LEU A 399 36.80 -4.36 18.27
C LEU A 399 35.96 -3.32 19.05
N GLU A 400 36.49 -2.77 20.14
CA GLU A 400 35.86 -1.62 20.78
C GLU A 400 35.84 -0.44 19.82
N SER A 401 34.73 0.29 19.74
CA SER A 401 34.56 1.38 18.80
C SER A 401 33.82 2.56 19.38
N TRP A 402 34.13 3.76 18.90
CA TRP A 402 33.52 5.02 19.29
C TRP A 402 33.19 5.85 18.04
N LEU A 403 31.97 6.40 17.99
CA LEU A 403 31.61 7.39 16.99
C LEU A 403 32.33 8.70 17.35
N VAL A 404 33.21 9.17 16.48
CA VAL A 404 34.04 10.35 16.66
C VAL A 404 33.39 11.60 16.07
N ASP A 405 32.79 11.45 14.89
CA ASP A 405 32.19 12.56 14.14
C ASP A 405 31.12 12.05 13.19
N HIS A 406 30.09 12.86 12.98
CA HIS A 406 29.06 12.65 11.94
C HIS A 406 28.99 13.90 11.09
N ILE A 407 29.26 13.78 9.79
CA ILE A 407 29.40 14.88 8.87
C ILE A 407 28.43 14.72 7.72
N VAL A 408 27.60 15.74 7.52
CA VAL A 408 26.70 15.81 6.37
C VAL A 408 27.27 16.81 5.38
N ILE A 409 27.64 16.33 4.19
CA ILE A 409 28.11 17.13 3.09
C ILE A 409 26.93 17.38 2.15
N PRO A 410 26.39 18.61 2.05
CA PRO A 410 25.29 18.92 1.16
C PRO A 410 25.75 18.86 -0.30
N GLY A 411 24.80 18.55 -1.20
CA GLY A 411 25.08 18.38 -2.64
C GLY A 411 25.05 16.90 -3.05
N GLY A 412 24.62 16.63 -4.27
CA GLY A 412 24.51 15.26 -4.80
C GLY A 412 25.74 14.83 -5.60
N PRO A 413 25.72 13.62 -6.16
CA PRO A 413 26.81 13.08 -6.99
C PRO A 413 27.13 13.89 -8.25
N ASP A 414 26.20 14.72 -8.70
CA ASP A 414 26.37 15.63 -9.85
C ASP A 414 27.04 16.95 -9.46
N ASP A 415 27.22 17.22 -8.16
CA ASP A 415 27.82 18.45 -7.64
C ASP A 415 29.31 18.25 -7.39
N PRO A 416 30.20 18.93 -8.15
CA PRO A 416 31.64 18.86 -7.95
C PRO A 416 32.11 19.32 -6.57
N ASP A 417 31.46 20.33 -5.98
CA ASP A 417 31.79 20.88 -4.66
C ASP A 417 31.60 19.87 -3.55
N CYS A 418 30.60 18.99 -3.69
CA CYS A 418 30.34 17.87 -2.78
C CYS A 418 31.52 16.87 -2.75
N TRP A 419 32.09 16.53 -3.92
CA TRP A 419 33.26 15.65 -4.04
C TRP A 419 34.54 16.30 -3.55
N GLU A 420 34.67 17.62 -3.74
CA GLU A 420 35.80 18.38 -3.23
C GLU A 420 35.81 18.42 -1.71
N ALA A 421 34.63 18.66 -1.08
CA ALA A 421 34.45 18.61 0.36
C ALA A 421 34.76 17.21 0.94
N LEU A 422 34.33 16.13 0.26
CA LEU A 422 34.65 14.77 0.67
C LEU A 422 36.15 14.47 0.52
N THR A 423 36.80 15.04 -0.49
CA THR A 423 38.27 14.93 -0.70
C THR A 423 39.03 15.66 0.42
N ALA A 424 38.60 16.86 0.78
CA ALA A 424 39.19 17.61 1.90
C ALA A 424 39.11 16.88 3.23
N LEU A 425 38.02 16.13 3.45
CA LEU A 425 37.81 15.32 4.65
C LEU A 425 38.86 14.21 4.80
N LEU A 426 39.38 13.64 3.72
CA LEU A 426 40.47 12.64 3.79
C LEU A 426 41.76 13.15 4.45
N GLY A 427 42.01 14.45 4.38
CA GLY A 427 43.15 15.11 5.00
C GLY A 427 42.88 15.70 6.38
N ARG A 428 41.62 15.63 6.86
CA ARG A 428 41.20 16.17 8.17
C ARG A 428 41.81 15.36 9.32
N THR A 429 42.08 16.05 10.43
CA THR A 429 42.57 15.43 11.66
C THR A 429 41.57 15.58 12.82
N TRP A 430 41.56 14.60 13.72
CA TRP A 430 40.78 14.62 14.95
C TRP A 430 41.72 14.47 16.14
N THR A 431 41.43 15.17 17.21
CA THR A 431 42.29 15.20 18.39
C THR A 431 42.02 13.99 19.29
N HIS A 432 43.04 13.24 19.61
CA HIS A 432 43.04 12.18 20.59
C HIS A 432 43.18 12.75 22.01
N GLU A 433 42.68 12.04 23.01
CA GLU A 433 42.73 12.48 24.42
C GLU A 433 44.13 12.78 24.92
N ASN A 434 45.13 12.09 24.41
CA ASN A 434 46.58 12.39 24.71
C ASN A 434 47.16 13.59 23.94
N GLY A 435 46.33 14.32 23.16
CA GLY A 435 46.74 15.47 22.39
C GLY A 435 47.27 15.18 20.97
N ALA A 436 47.36 13.92 20.57
CA ALA A 436 47.81 13.57 19.22
C ALA A 436 46.75 13.88 18.15
N ALA A 437 47.18 14.36 16.98
CA ALA A 437 46.30 14.50 15.82
C ALA A 437 46.29 13.22 15.00
N MET A 438 45.11 12.65 14.78
CA MET A 438 44.91 11.40 14.04
C MET A 438 44.17 11.64 12.74
N THR A 439 44.56 10.92 11.69
CA THR A 439 43.94 10.97 10.36
C THR A 439 43.20 9.68 10.07
N LEU A 440 42.33 9.68 9.06
CA LEU A 440 41.65 8.48 8.58
C LEU A 440 42.64 7.46 8.01
N ALA A 441 42.61 6.25 8.54
CA ALA A 441 43.34 5.12 7.97
C ALA A 441 42.65 4.59 6.70
N LYS A 442 41.29 4.61 6.68
CA LYS A 442 40.50 4.15 5.54
C LYS A 442 39.14 4.81 5.54
N LEU A 443 38.65 5.14 4.34
CA LEU A 443 37.25 5.51 4.09
C LEU A 443 36.62 4.46 3.19
N ALA A 444 35.51 3.86 3.64
CA ALA A 444 34.63 3.02 2.84
C ALA A 444 33.51 3.91 2.27
N ILE A 445 33.22 3.81 0.97
CA ILE A 445 32.15 4.56 0.33
C ILE A 445 31.16 3.62 -0.36
N ASP A 446 29.85 3.79 -0.05
CA ASP A 446 28.81 3.00 -0.70
C ASP A 446 28.71 3.30 -2.21
N THR A 447 28.36 2.27 -2.98
CA THR A 447 28.21 2.33 -4.44
C THR A 447 26.80 2.00 -4.90
N GLY A 448 25.81 2.00 -4.00
CA GLY A 448 24.42 1.68 -4.30
C GLY A 448 23.73 2.74 -5.16
N TYR A 449 24.10 4.02 -4.98
CA TYR A 449 23.59 5.14 -5.76
C TYR A 449 24.71 5.79 -6.60
N GLU A 450 24.40 6.14 -7.87
CA GLU A 450 25.33 6.80 -8.82
C GLU A 450 26.75 6.19 -8.84
N SER A 451 26.84 4.88 -8.92
CA SER A 451 28.08 4.10 -8.83
C SER A 451 29.20 4.59 -9.77
N ALA A 452 28.84 5.17 -10.92
CA ALA A 452 29.81 5.70 -11.89
C ALA A 452 30.57 6.90 -11.32
N ALA A 453 29.91 7.84 -10.67
CA ALA A 453 30.53 9.00 -10.01
C ALA A 453 31.41 8.56 -8.83
N VAL A 454 30.91 7.63 -8.01
CA VAL A 454 31.67 7.05 -6.89
C VAL A 454 32.96 6.38 -7.37
N TYR A 455 32.89 5.55 -8.42
CA TYR A 455 34.11 4.90 -8.97
C TYR A 455 35.11 5.89 -9.55
N ALA A 456 34.63 6.95 -10.24
CA ALA A 456 35.48 7.97 -10.79
C ALA A 456 36.26 8.73 -9.69
N TRP A 457 35.53 9.15 -8.64
CA TRP A 457 36.12 9.82 -7.49
C TRP A 457 37.09 8.93 -6.72
N ALA A 458 36.66 7.72 -6.31
CA ALA A 458 37.49 6.81 -5.53
C ALA A 458 38.76 6.36 -6.24
N ARG A 459 38.72 6.26 -7.56
CA ARG A 459 39.91 6.00 -8.38
C ARG A 459 40.94 7.12 -8.26
N ALA A 460 40.50 8.39 -8.26
CA ALA A 460 41.39 9.55 -8.14
C ALA A 460 42.08 9.61 -6.76
N GLN A 461 41.41 9.17 -5.70
CA GLN A 461 41.95 9.14 -4.32
C GLN A 461 42.89 7.96 -4.06
N GLY A 462 42.79 6.89 -4.84
CA GLY A 462 43.61 5.70 -4.69
C GLY A 462 43.15 4.71 -3.65
N THR A 463 43.48 3.44 -3.85
CA THR A 463 42.97 2.31 -3.04
C THR A 463 43.62 2.17 -1.67
N ALA A 464 44.70 2.91 -1.38
CA ALA A 464 45.30 2.92 -0.06
C ALA A 464 44.35 3.56 0.98
N GLN A 465 43.71 4.63 0.60
CA GLN A 465 42.89 5.45 1.50
C GLN A 465 41.40 5.24 1.31
N VAL A 466 40.89 4.96 0.08
CA VAL A 466 39.48 4.83 -0.24
C VAL A 466 39.15 3.43 -0.73
N ALA A 467 38.02 2.86 -0.23
CA ALA A 467 37.49 1.57 -0.62
C ALA A 467 36.02 1.72 -1.05
N PRO A 468 35.70 1.68 -2.37
CA PRO A 468 34.32 1.50 -2.80
C PRO A 468 33.75 0.19 -2.31
N VAL A 469 32.58 0.22 -1.66
CA VAL A 469 31.91 -0.95 -1.09
C VAL A 469 30.53 -1.12 -1.70
N LYS A 470 30.06 -2.38 -1.76
CA LYS A 470 28.69 -2.72 -2.15
C LYS A 470 28.11 -3.69 -1.14
N GLY A 471 27.00 -3.32 -0.54
CA GLY A 471 26.17 -4.22 0.26
C GLY A 471 25.62 -5.36 -0.58
N LEU A 472 25.70 -6.57 -0.06
CA LEU A 472 25.14 -7.77 -0.68
C LEU A 472 24.27 -8.50 0.33
N GLU A 473 23.02 -8.77 -0.05
CA GLU A 473 22.09 -9.55 0.75
C GLU A 473 22.47 -11.02 0.82
N GLY A 474 22.15 -11.69 1.92
CA GLY A 474 22.29 -13.13 2.12
C GLY A 474 23.09 -13.53 3.37
N PHE A 475 22.55 -14.51 4.10
CA PHE A 475 23.08 -15.00 5.41
C PHE A 475 24.21 -16.02 5.29
N ASN A 476 24.52 -16.57 4.12
CA ASN A 476 25.46 -17.68 3.93
C ASN A 476 26.77 -17.26 3.25
N ARG A 477 27.43 -16.21 3.72
CA ARG A 477 28.74 -15.85 3.20
C ARG A 477 29.85 -16.24 4.17
N ALA A 478 30.85 -16.92 3.64
CA ALA A 478 31.99 -17.42 4.42
C ALA A 478 32.84 -16.29 5.03
N THR A 479 32.81 -15.10 4.45
CA THR A 479 33.53 -13.90 4.93
C THR A 479 32.64 -12.69 4.87
N PRO A 480 32.58 -11.85 5.95
CA PRO A 480 31.76 -10.65 5.99
C PRO A 480 32.20 -9.60 4.95
N VAL A 481 33.47 -9.53 4.64
CA VAL A 481 34.02 -8.66 3.58
C VAL A 481 34.81 -9.50 2.59
N SER A 482 34.54 -9.34 1.31
CA SER A 482 35.23 -10.04 0.23
C SER A 482 35.69 -9.08 -0.87
N GLY A 483 36.75 -9.45 -1.54
CA GLY A 483 37.33 -8.66 -2.63
C GLY A 483 38.75 -8.18 -2.33
N PRO A 484 39.29 -7.20 -3.08
CA PRO A 484 38.56 -6.43 -4.11
C PRO A 484 38.41 -7.19 -5.43
N THR A 485 37.26 -6.99 -6.06
CA THR A 485 37.02 -7.38 -7.46
C THR A 485 37.22 -6.16 -8.36
N PHE A 486 37.62 -6.40 -9.62
CA PHE A 486 37.76 -5.30 -10.58
C PHE A 486 36.45 -5.08 -11.31
N VAL A 487 35.99 -3.83 -11.32
CA VAL A 487 34.79 -3.38 -12.06
C VAL A 487 35.16 -2.36 -13.13
N ASP A 488 34.35 -2.27 -14.17
CA ASP A 488 34.49 -1.23 -15.17
C ASP A 488 34.11 0.12 -14.58
N ALA A 489 34.86 1.18 -14.93
CA ALA A 489 34.55 2.54 -14.49
C ALA A 489 34.44 3.46 -15.69
N THR A 490 33.54 4.44 -15.64
CA THR A 490 33.47 5.52 -16.65
C THR A 490 34.11 6.77 -16.07
N VAL A 491 35.14 7.29 -16.75
CA VAL A 491 35.87 8.52 -16.35
C VAL A 491 35.88 9.44 -17.55
N ASN A 492 35.40 10.66 -17.39
CA ASN A 492 35.30 11.67 -18.47
C ASN A 492 34.68 11.12 -19.77
N GLY A 493 33.56 10.35 -19.61
CA GLY A 493 32.84 9.75 -20.72
C GLY A 493 33.50 8.53 -21.38
N ARG A 494 34.70 8.11 -20.91
CA ARG A 494 35.42 6.93 -21.43
C ARG A 494 35.26 5.73 -20.50
N LYS A 495 34.79 4.59 -21.04
CA LYS A 495 34.72 3.34 -20.32
C LYS A 495 36.10 2.71 -20.17
N LEU A 496 36.55 2.53 -18.94
CA LEU A 496 37.80 1.88 -18.57
C LEU A 496 37.51 0.49 -18.05
N LYS A 497 37.98 -0.52 -18.77
CA LYS A 497 37.89 -1.93 -18.28
C LYS A 497 38.74 -2.09 -17.02
N ARG A 498 38.18 -2.73 -15.99
CA ARG A 498 38.83 -2.92 -14.68
C ARG A 498 39.28 -1.59 -14.06
N GLY A 499 38.46 -0.54 -14.24
CA GLY A 499 38.80 0.84 -13.89
C GLY A 499 38.78 1.14 -12.39
N ALA A 500 38.05 0.39 -11.59
CA ALA A 500 37.95 0.54 -10.13
C ALA A 500 38.02 -0.82 -9.42
N ARG A 501 38.36 -0.77 -8.11
CA ARG A 501 38.30 -1.92 -7.21
C ARG A 501 37.07 -1.80 -6.33
N LEU A 502 36.30 -2.87 -6.20
CA LEU A 502 35.06 -2.95 -5.41
C LEU A 502 35.17 -4.04 -4.35
N TRP A 503 34.85 -3.71 -3.13
CA TRP A 503 34.70 -4.67 -2.03
C TRP A 503 33.23 -5.01 -1.82
N SER A 504 32.93 -6.27 -1.59
CA SER A 504 31.57 -6.71 -1.26
C SER A 504 31.45 -6.91 0.25
N VAL A 505 30.37 -6.36 0.84
CA VAL A 505 30.08 -6.43 2.27
C VAL A 505 28.78 -7.20 2.46
N ALA A 506 28.79 -8.23 3.30
CA ALA A 506 27.62 -9.01 3.63
C ALA A 506 26.80 -8.27 4.71
N THR A 507 25.71 -7.61 4.34
CA THR A 507 24.89 -6.76 5.24
C THR A 507 24.25 -7.53 6.39
N ALA A 508 24.00 -8.83 6.21
CA ALA A 508 23.39 -9.68 7.25
C ALA A 508 24.41 -10.22 8.31
N THR A 509 25.69 -9.85 8.21
CA THR A 509 26.75 -10.35 9.12
C THR A 509 27.19 -9.31 10.16
N PHE A 510 26.73 -8.05 10.02
CA PHE A 510 27.06 -6.92 10.89
C PHE A 510 25.88 -6.45 11.73
#